data_5b7e4aa34ef25d7fea340a97cf61afcf
#
_entry.id   5b7e4aa34ef25d7fea340a97cf61afcf
#
_cell.length_a   1.000
_cell.length_b   1.000
_cell.length_c   1.000
_cell.angle_alpha   90.00
_cell.angle_beta   90.00
_cell.angle_gamma   90.00
#
_symmetry.space_group_name_H-M   'P 1'
#
loop_
_entity.id
_entity.type
_entity.pdbx_description
1 polymer ?
#
loop_
_entity_poly.entity_id
_entity_poly.type
_entity_poly.pdbx_seq_one_letter_code
_entity_poly.pdbx_strand_id
1 'polypeptide(L)'
;MNKALILFILIILAFSSCKKDEETAIVDKSEMEKGIYPDIILENAEYHIGENGSDPILLKAGKITFYSKDGYALTEDMTFSSQDERKDIVFSGSAGKGSINTDGSNMSLWGGVVFKDEKRGMEIRAENLELDRDEDTIVADGRVMVESEEGRFSGYDFKGDMKTGVYIFSEIEEGELNFE
;
A
#
# COMPACT_ATOMS: atom_id res chain seq x y z
N MET A 1 26.25 30.26 -51.26
CA MET A 1 26.01 29.43 -50.09
C MET A 1 25.84 27.98 -50.58
N ASN A 2 26.81 27.10 -50.28
CA ASN A 2 26.96 25.80 -50.93
C ASN A 2 25.85 24.81 -50.52
N LYS A 3 25.12 24.27 -51.51
CA LYS A 3 24.07 23.26 -51.28
C LYS A 3 24.58 22.04 -50.48
N ALA A 4 25.88 21.71 -50.54
CA ALA A 4 26.53 20.68 -49.74
C ALA A 4 26.55 20.99 -48.22
N LEU A 5 26.69 22.26 -47.82
CA LEU A 5 26.70 22.69 -46.43
C LEU A 5 25.31 22.55 -45.77
N ILE A 6 24.26 22.85 -46.56
CA ILE A 6 22.87 22.73 -46.10
C ILE A 6 22.49 21.25 -45.88
N LEU A 7 22.94 20.37 -46.77
CA LEU A 7 22.72 18.92 -46.67
C LEU A 7 23.42 18.32 -45.44
N PHE A 8 24.64 18.82 -45.13
CA PHE A 8 25.38 18.34 -43.96
C PHE A 8 24.75 18.77 -42.61
N ILE A 9 24.16 19.97 -42.56
CA ILE A 9 23.45 20.48 -41.39
C ILE A 9 22.13 19.69 -41.19
N LEU A 10 21.43 19.30 -42.25
CA LEU A 10 20.21 18.51 -42.18
C LEU A 10 20.44 17.08 -41.66
N ILE A 11 21.59 16.48 -41.95
CA ILE A 11 21.98 15.14 -41.49
C ILE A 11 22.32 15.18 -39.98
N ILE A 12 22.93 16.25 -39.47
CA ILE A 12 23.26 16.38 -38.04
C ILE A 12 22.00 16.54 -37.17
N LEU A 13 20.94 17.17 -37.70
CA LEU A 13 19.67 17.34 -37.00
C LEU A 13 18.84 16.03 -36.91
N ALA A 14 19.12 15.04 -37.76
CA ALA A 14 18.42 13.75 -37.76
C ALA A 14 18.92 12.80 -36.66
N PHE A 15 20.09 13.04 -36.03
CA PHE A 15 20.65 12.20 -34.96
C PHE A 15 20.38 12.70 -33.54
N SER A 16 19.67 13.82 -33.39
CA SER A 16 19.35 14.37 -32.08
C SER A 16 17.95 13.93 -31.55
N SER A 17 17.37 12.88 -32.10
CA SER A 17 16.09 12.36 -31.62
C SER A 17 16.26 11.00 -30.97
N CYS A 18 15.75 10.92 -29.75
CA CYS A 18 15.60 9.77 -28.86
C CYS A 18 16.82 9.41 -27.99
N LYS A 19 17.05 10.21 -26.96
CA LYS A 19 17.29 9.62 -25.65
C LYS A 19 15.92 9.27 -25.08
N LYS A 20 15.52 8.04 -25.27
CA LYS A 20 14.54 7.37 -24.43
C LYS A 20 15.30 7.14 -23.12
N ASP A 21 15.00 7.90 -22.10
CA ASP A 21 15.42 7.56 -20.73
C ASP A 21 14.73 6.21 -20.43
N GLU A 22 15.48 5.12 -20.61
CA GLU A 22 15.19 3.88 -19.93
C GLU A 22 15.42 4.19 -18.45
N GLU A 23 14.38 4.61 -17.76
CA GLU A 23 14.30 4.51 -16.31
C GLU A 23 14.40 3.03 -15.97
N THR A 24 15.63 2.55 -15.87
CA THR A 24 15.93 1.25 -15.27
C THR A 24 15.38 1.34 -13.86
N ALA A 25 14.35 0.54 -13.58
CA ALA A 25 13.81 0.36 -12.25
C ALA A 25 15.00 0.17 -11.29
N ILE A 26 15.19 1.16 -10.39
CA ILE A 26 16.28 1.12 -9.42
C ILE A 26 15.86 0.09 -8.38
N VAL A 27 16.26 -1.16 -8.60
CA VAL A 27 16.22 -2.19 -7.56
C VAL A 27 17.13 -1.70 -6.44
N ASP A 28 16.62 -1.65 -5.22
CA ASP A 28 17.38 -1.16 -4.07
C ASP A 28 18.66 -1.99 -3.92
N LYS A 29 19.81 -1.31 -4.01
CA LYS A 29 21.12 -1.97 -3.90
C LYS A 29 21.31 -2.75 -2.60
N SER A 30 20.58 -2.38 -1.54
CA SER A 30 20.66 -3.06 -0.24
C SER A 30 20.07 -4.47 -0.27
N GLU A 31 19.10 -4.73 -1.15
CA GLU A 31 18.49 -6.05 -1.35
C GLU A 31 19.33 -6.91 -2.28
N MET A 32 19.95 -6.32 -3.31
CA MET A 32 20.89 -7.02 -4.19
C MET A 32 22.09 -7.61 -3.43
N GLU A 33 22.59 -6.92 -2.42
CA GLU A 33 23.72 -7.41 -1.58
C GLU A 33 23.33 -8.63 -0.72
N LYS A 34 22.04 -8.83 -0.46
CA LYS A 34 21.50 -10.00 0.26
C LYS A 34 21.15 -11.18 -0.65
N GLY A 35 21.30 -11.03 -1.97
CA GLY A 35 20.94 -12.07 -2.94
C GLY A 35 19.43 -12.27 -3.11
N ILE A 36 18.61 -11.30 -2.66
CA ILE A 36 17.16 -11.29 -2.81
C ILE A 36 16.85 -10.52 -4.10
N TYR A 37 16.25 -11.19 -5.07
CA TYR A 37 15.89 -10.60 -6.36
C TYR A 37 14.39 -10.67 -6.55
N PRO A 38 13.76 -9.58 -7.00
CA PRO A 38 12.34 -9.62 -7.35
C PRO A 38 12.11 -10.49 -8.58
N ASP A 39 11.01 -11.21 -8.60
CA ASP A 39 10.59 -12.00 -9.76
C ASP A 39 9.85 -11.14 -10.77
N ILE A 40 9.02 -10.20 -10.29
CA ILE A 40 8.17 -9.34 -11.11
C ILE A 40 8.11 -7.95 -10.50
N ILE A 41 8.20 -6.92 -11.35
CA ILE A 41 7.94 -5.53 -10.99
C ILE A 41 6.82 -5.03 -11.89
N LEU A 42 5.77 -4.48 -11.27
CA LEU A 42 4.65 -3.85 -11.96
C LEU A 42 4.61 -2.37 -11.59
N GLU A 43 4.40 -1.51 -12.57
CA GLU A 43 4.25 -0.07 -12.37
C GLU A 43 2.83 0.37 -12.72
N ASN A 44 2.25 1.28 -11.90
CA ASN A 44 0.89 1.79 -12.06
C ASN A 44 -0.12 0.65 -12.29
N ALA A 45 -0.07 -0.35 -11.41
CA ALA A 45 -0.79 -1.60 -11.58
C ALA A 45 -1.96 -1.75 -10.61
N GLU A 46 -2.94 -2.53 -11.07
CA GLU A 46 -4.03 -3.06 -10.25
C GLU A 46 -3.85 -4.58 -10.16
N TYR A 47 -3.92 -5.12 -8.95
CA TYR A 47 -3.67 -6.52 -8.69
C TYR A 47 -4.63 -7.06 -7.63
N HIS A 48 -5.10 -8.31 -7.81
CA HIS A 48 -5.93 -9.01 -6.83
C HIS A 48 -5.07 -9.99 -6.05
N ILE A 49 -5.08 -9.88 -4.73
CA ILE A 49 -4.35 -10.75 -3.80
C ILE A 49 -5.36 -11.53 -2.98
N GLY A 50 -5.14 -12.82 -2.82
CA GLY A 50 -5.95 -13.69 -1.97
C GLY A 50 -5.97 -15.12 -2.45
N GLU A 51 -6.20 -16.05 -1.53
CA GLU A 51 -6.42 -17.45 -1.80
C GLU A 51 -7.92 -17.79 -1.95
N ASN A 52 -8.20 -18.96 -2.51
CA ASN A 52 -9.55 -19.49 -2.63
C ASN A 52 -10.20 -19.64 -1.24
N GLY A 53 -11.27 -18.87 -1.00
CA GLY A 53 -12.07 -18.93 0.23
C GLY A 53 -11.91 -17.73 1.16
N SER A 54 -11.00 -16.81 0.88
CA SER A 54 -10.94 -15.49 1.54
C SER A 54 -11.41 -14.39 0.61
N ASP A 55 -11.94 -13.30 1.18
CA ASP A 55 -12.30 -12.11 0.42
C ASP A 55 -11.04 -11.51 -0.25
N PRO A 56 -11.00 -11.38 -1.58
CA PRO A 56 -9.81 -10.88 -2.26
C PRO A 56 -9.53 -9.42 -1.90
N ILE A 57 -8.25 -9.09 -1.81
CA ILE A 57 -7.80 -7.69 -1.71
C ILE A 57 -7.55 -7.16 -3.11
N LEU A 58 -8.25 -6.12 -3.50
CA LEU A 58 -7.92 -5.30 -4.67
C LEU A 58 -6.86 -4.28 -4.26
N LEU A 59 -5.69 -4.39 -4.85
CA LEU A 59 -4.55 -3.51 -4.65
C LEU A 59 -4.33 -2.65 -5.90
N LYS A 60 -4.20 -1.33 -5.74
CA LYS A 60 -3.73 -0.41 -6.77
C LYS A 60 -2.51 0.30 -6.23
N ALA A 61 -1.41 0.29 -6.97
CA ALA A 61 -0.17 0.90 -6.51
C ALA A 61 0.62 1.53 -7.66
N GLY A 62 1.40 2.55 -7.34
CA GLY A 62 2.38 3.13 -8.25
C GLY A 62 3.44 2.10 -8.63
N LYS A 63 3.83 1.25 -7.66
CA LYS A 63 4.75 0.15 -7.91
C LYS A 63 4.42 -1.06 -7.03
N ILE A 64 4.53 -2.26 -7.61
CA ILE A 64 4.43 -3.55 -6.90
C ILE A 64 5.64 -4.39 -7.29
N THR A 65 6.38 -4.85 -6.29
CA THR A 65 7.58 -5.68 -6.47
C THR A 65 7.36 -7.03 -5.79
N PHE A 66 7.27 -8.10 -6.57
CA PHE A 66 7.00 -9.45 -6.08
C PHE A 66 8.29 -10.21 -5.77
N TYR A 67 8.29 -10.87 -4.64
CA TYR A 67 9.30 -11.82 -4.16
C TYR A 67 8.59 -13.16 -3.91
N SER A 68 8.25 -13.85 -5.00
CA SER A 68 7.39 -15.04 -4.97
C SER A 68 8.00 -16.19 -4.16
N LYS A 69 9.32 -16.31 -4.15
CA LYS A 69 10.04 -17.32 -3.36
C LYS A 69 9.90 -17.09 -1.86
N ASP A 70 9.78 -15.84 -1.46
CA ASP A 70 9.68 -15.43 -0.06
C ASP A 70 8.22 -15.18 0.34
N GLY A 71 7.27 -15.29 -0.61
CA GLY A 71 5.84 -15.24 -0.38
C GLY A 71 5.29 -13.85 -0.07
N TYR A 72 5.95 -12.76 -0.47
CA TYR A 72 5.46 -11.41 -0.25
C TYR A 72 5.63 -10.49 -1.46
N ALA A 73 4.94 -9.37 -1.44
CA ALA A 73 5.08 -8.25 -2.36
C ALA A 73 5.32 -6.94 -1.60
N LEU A 74 6.24 -6.12 -2.09
CA LEU A 74 6.41 -4.73 -1.63
C LEU A 74 5.63 -3.79 -2.55
N THR A 75 5.03 -2.75 -1.94
CA THR A 75 4.20 -1.77 -2.66
C THR A 75 4.61 -0.36 -2.34
N GLU A 76 4.45 0.54 -3.31
CA GLU A 76 4.66 1.99 -3.16
C GLU A 76 3.43 2.73 -3.69
N ASP A 77 3.01 3.81 -2.99
CA ASP A 77 1.87 4.66 -3.33
C ASP A 77 0.59 3.84 -3.56
N MET A 78 0.15 3.14 -2.51
CA MET A 78 -0.91 2.15 -2.63
C MET A 78 -2.26 2.61 -2.09
N THR A 79 -3.31 2.08 -2.71
CA THR A 79 -4.66 1.96 -2.16
C THR A 79 -5.09 0.51 -2.20
N PHE A 80 -5.90 0.11 -1.25
CA PHE A 80 -6.40 -1.26 -1.15
C PHE A 80 -7.85 -1.30 -0.71
N SER A 81 -8.56 -2.36 -1.10
CA SER A 81 -9.90 -2.65 -0.60
C SER A 81 -10.17 -4.14 -0.64
N SER A 82 -11.02 -4.62 0.25
CA SER A 82 -11.54 -5.98 0.23
C SER A 82 -13.06 -5.95 0.12
N GLN A 83 -13.63 -6.87 -0.65
CA GLN A 83 -15.06 -7.01 -0.86
C GLN A 83 -15.51 -8.40 -0.44
N ASP A 84 -16.66 -8.47 0.22
CA ASP A 84 -17.31 -9.75 0.53
C ASP A 84 -17.98 -10.39 -0.70
N GLU A 85 -18.60 -11.56 -0.52
CA GLU A 85 -19.31 -12.29 -1.59
C GLU A 85 -20.44 -11.47 -2.24
N ARG A 86 -21.01 -10.49 -1.53
CA ARG A 86 -22.06 -9.59 -2.03
C ARG A 86 -21.50 -8.37 -2.75
N LYS A 87 -20.17 -8.23 -2.82
CA LYS A 87 -19.42 -7.10 -3.35
C LYS A 87 -19.52 -5.82 -2.49
N ASP A 88 -19.95 -5.95 -1.25
CA ASP A 88 -19.88 -4.86 -0.29
C ASP A 88 -18.42 -4.70 0.18
N ILE A 89 -17.94 -3.46 0.26
CA ILE A 89 -16.58 -3.20 0.77
C ILE A 89 -16.56 -3.52 2.27
N VAL A 90 -15.64 -4.38 2.65
CA VAL A 90 -15.43 -4.78 4.05
C VAL A 90 -14.47 -3.83 4.73
N PHE A 91 -13.34 -3.58 4.07
CA PHE A 91 -12.36 -2.59 4.49
C PHE A 91 -11.71 -1.96 3.26
N SER A 92 -11.15 -0.77 3.46
CA SER A 92 -10.39 -0.05 2.45
C SER A 92 -9.28 0.77 3.10
N GLY A 93 -8.35 1.29 2.30
CA GLY A 93 -7.32 2.14 2.84
C GLY A 93 -6.27 2.59 1.82
N SER A 94 -5.28 3.32 2.35
CA SER A 94 -4.12 3.78 1.59
C SER A 94 -2.88 3.81 2.48
N ALA A 95 -1.71 3.67 1.86
CA ALA A 95 -0.41 3.83 2.51
C ALA A 95 0.64 4.28 1.49
N GLY A 96 1.67 4.97 1.95
CA GLY A 96 2.81 5.32 1.12
C GLY A 96 3.58 4.07 0.70
N LYS A 97 3.69 3.08 1.58
CA LYS A 97 4.38 1.81 1.32
C LYS A 97 3.69 0.65 2.05
N GLY A 98 3.94 -0.57 1.58
CA GLY A 98 3.46 -1.77 2.24
C GLY A 98 4.24 -3.02 1.88
N SER A 99 4.17 -4.01 2.77
CA SER A 99 4.55 -5.39 2.52
C SER A 99 3.30 -6.25 2.70
N ILE A 100 2.98 -7.07 1.72
CA ILE A 100 1.76 -7.87 1.69
C ILE A 100 2.15 -9.31 1.38
N ASN A 101 1.69 -10.26 2.20
CA ASN A 101 1.84 -11.67 1.87
C ASN A 101 1.05 -12.00 0.59
N THR A 102 1.60 -12.83 -0.28
CA THR A 102 0.97 -13.14 -1.59
C THR A 102 -0.34 -13.92 -1.46
N ASP A 103 -0.59 -14.56 -0.32
CA ASP A 103 -1.86 -15.17 0.05
C ASP A 103 -2.87 -14.16 0.63
N GLY A 104 -2.42 -12.94 0.94
CA GLY A 104 -3.24 -11.88 1.50
C GLY A 104 -3.52 -12.03 2.99
N SER A 105 -2.84 -12.93 3.71
CA SER A 105 -3.05 -13.16 5.14
C SER A 105 -2.61 -11.97 6.00
N ASN A 106 -1.46 -11.37 5.67
CA ASN A 106 -0.86 -10.30 6.44
C ASN A 106 -0.48 -9.10 5.57
N MET A 107 -0.65 -7.91 6.13
CA MET A 107 -0.23 -6.65 5.54
C MET A 107 0.48 -5.80 6.58
N SER A 108 1.70 -5.36 6.28
CA SER A 108 2.41 -4.33 7.04
C SER A 108 2.46 -3.06 6.20
N LEU A 109 1.93 -1.97 6.71
CA LEU A 109 1.71 -0.71 6.01
C LEU A 109 2.45 0.43 6.72
N TRP A 110 3.03 1.37 5.95
CA TRP A 110 3.72 2.53 6.53
C TRP A 110 3.75 3.74 5.59
N GLY A 111 4.17 4.90 6.16
CA GLY A 111 4.27 6.15 5.43
C GLY A 111 2.92 6.86 5.29
N GLY A 112 2.22 7.02 6.41
CA GLY A 112 0.92 7.69 6.48
C GLY A 112 -0.22 6.77 6.07
N VAL A 113 -0.60 5.87 6.98
CA VAL A 113 -1.65 4.88 6.74
C VAL A 113 -3.02 5.45 7.07
N VAL A 114 -3.97 5.24 6.17
CA VAL A 114 -5.40 5.41 6.41
C VAL A 114 -6.06 4.06 6.20
N PHE A 115 -6.71 3.53 7.22
CA PHE A 115 -7.47 2.29 7.17
C PHE A 115 -8.93 2.56 7.54
N LYS A 116 -9.86 1.98 6.80
CA LYS A 116 -11.31 2.10 7.04
C LYS A 116 -11.93 0.73 7.22
N ASP A 117 -12.55 0.51 8.35
CA ASP A 117 -13.51 -0.59 8.54
C ASP A 117 -14.88 -0.08 8.10
N GLU A 118 -15.26 -0.44 6.89
CA GLU A 118 -16.51 0.04 6.28
C GLU A 118 -17.76 -0.56 6.95
N LYS A 119 -17.62 -1.74 7.55
CA LYS A 119 -18.73 -2.38 8.29
C LYS A 119 -19.08 -1.65 9.57
N ARG A 120 -18.09 -0.99 10.19
CA ARG A 120 -18.24 -0.26 11.46
C ARG A 120 -18.23 1.25 11.28
N GLY A 121 -18.03 1.74 10.07
CA GLY A 121 -17.91 3.17 9.81
C GLY A 121 -16.74 3.79 10.56
N MET A 122 -15.64 3.06 10.73
CA MET A 122 -14.47 3.48 11.50
C MET A 122 -13.29 3.77 10.59
N GLU A 123 -12.60 4.88 10.84
CA GLU A 123 -11.37 5.25 10.17
C GLU A 123 -10.22 5.32 11.17
N ILE A 124 -9.10 4.65 10.84
CA ILE A 124 -7.86 4.64 11.61
C ILE A 124 -6.79 5.34 10.80
N ARG A 125 -6.08 6.28 11.42
CA ARG A 125 -4.91 6.96 10.86
C ARG A 125 -3.69 6.72 11.74
N ALA A 126 -2.61 6.23 11.13
CA ALA A 126 -1.36 5.92 11.82
C ALA A 126 -0.17 6.12 10.89
N GLU A 127 1.04 6.19 11.44
CA GLU A 127 2.27 6.15 10.62
C GLU A 127 2.54 4.74 10.12
N ASN A 128 2.33 3.74 10.99
CA ASN A 128 2.50 2.32 10.68
C ASN A 128 1.26 1.55 11.14
N LEU A 129 0.92 0.48 10.41
CA LEU A 129 -0.22 -0.37 10.74
C LEU A 129 0.06 -1.79 10.24
N GLU A 130 -0.21 -2.77 11.08
CA GLU A 130 -0.19 -4.19 10.75
C GLU A 130 -1.60 -4.76 10.78
N LEU A 131 -1.97 -5.49 9.75
CA LEU A 131 -3.23 -6.19 9.62
C LEU A 131 -2.95 -7.68 9.49
N ASP A 132 -3.45 -8.47 10.44
CA ASP A 132 -3.48 -9.92 10.38
C ASP A 132 -4.92 -10.36 10.15
N ARG A 133 -5.17 -10.93 8.96
CA ARG A 133 -6.52 -11.34 8.55
C ARG A 133 -6.89 -12.72 9.04
N ASP A 134 -5.90 -13.56 9.35
CA ASP A 134 -6.14 -14.89 9.90
C ASP A 134 -6.61 -14.80 11.36
N GLU A 135 -6.05 -13.85 12.10
CA GLU A 135 -6.40 -13.57 13.49
C GLU A 135 -7.46 -12.47 13.64
N ASP A 136 -7.91 -11.84 12.53
CA ASP A 136 -8.81 -10.67 12.52
C ASP A 136 -8.28 -9.51 13.38
N THR A 137 -6.97 -9.30 13.43
CA THR A 137 -6.36 -8.27 14.28
C THR A 137 -5.73 -7.14 13.47
N ILE A 138 -5.76 -5.96 14.07
CA ILE A 138 -5.12 -4.75 13.58
C ILE A 138 -4.28 -4.14 14.69
N VAL A 139 -3.03 -3.80 14.40
CA VAL A 139 -2.10 -3.19 15.35
C VAL A 139 -1.47 -1.96 14.71
N ALA A 140 -1.34 -0.90 15.47
CA ALA A 140 -0.63 0.28 15.03
C ALA A 140 0.21 0.84 16.18
N ASP A 141 1.51 0.95 15.95
CA ASP A 141 2.46 1.49 16.91
C ASP A 141 2.54 3.02 16.81
N GLY A 142 2.89 3.65 17.93
CA GLY A 142 3.03 5.11 18.02
C GLY A 142 1.67 5.81 18.10
N ARG A 143 1.62 7.06 17.61
CA ARG A 143 0.41 7.86 17.68
C ARG A 143 -0.61 7.41 16.65
N VAL A 144 -1.82 7.12 17.11
CA VAL A 144 -2.95 6.65 16.30
C VAL A 144 -4.16 7.55 16.56
N MET A 145 -4.90 7.85 15.50
CA MET A 145 -6.20 8.50 15.55
C MET A 145 -7.26 7.53 15.03
N VAL A 146 -8.34 7.39 15.78
CA VAL A 146 -9.53 6.61 15.40
C VAL A 146 -10.74 7.55 15.38
N GLU A 147 -11.50 7.50 14.31
CA GLU A 147 -12.73 8.27 14.12
C GLU A 147 -13.86 7.32 13.72
N SER A 148 -15.01 7.46 14.37
CA SER A 148 -16.24 6.71 14.08
C SER A 148 -17.46 7.57 14.34
N GLU A 149 -18.67 7.05 14.08
CA GLU A 149 -19.92 7.73 14.46
C GLU A 149 -20.03 7.97 15.98
N GLU A 150 -19.45 7.09 16.79
CA GLU A 150 -19.48 7.16 18.23
C GLU A 150 -18.53 8.22 18.82
N GLY A 151 -17.52 8.65 18.06
CA GLY A 151 -16.58 9.67 18.51
C GLY A 151 -15.23 9.61 17.82
N ARG A 152 -14.32 10.44 18.35
CA ARG A 152 -12.92 10.52 17.90
C ARG A 152 -12.00 10.31 19.10
N PHE A 153 -10.97 9.48 18.91
CA PHE A 153 -9.96 9.18 19.89
C PHE A 153 -8.57 9.29 19.29
N SER A 154 -7.61 9.80 20.05
CA SER A 154 -6.21 9.67 19.74
C SER A 154 -5.43 9.13 20.93
N GLY A 155 -4.40 8.36 20.66
CA GLY A 155 -3.60 7.71 21.68
C GLY A 155 -2.41 6.99 21.07
N TYR A 156 -1.83 6.10 21.87
CA TYR A 156 -0.64 5.35 21.51
C TYR A 156 -0.89 3.85 21.57
N ASP A 157 -0.17 3.11 20.72
CA ASP A 157 -0.13 1.65 20.70
C ASP A 157 -1.54 1.03 20.63
N PHE A 158 -2.17 1.23 19.49
CA PHE A 158 -3.50 0.75 19.19
C PHE A 158 -3.51 -0.73 18.85
N LYS A 159 -4.44 -1.47 19.44
CA LYS A 159 -4.76 -2.84 19.03
C LYS A 159 -6.25 -3.00 18.86
N GLY A 160 -6.67 -3.59 17.75
CA GLY A 160 -8.05 -3.88 17.42
C GLY A 160 -8.27 -5.35 17.10
N ASP A 161 -9.42 -5.86 17.52
CA ASP A 161 -9.98 -7.13 17.06
C ASP A 161 -11.15 -6.79 16.14
N MET A 162 -10.96 -7.02 14.85
CA MET A 162 -11.93 -6.67 13.80
C MET A 162 -13.16 -7.59 13.81
N LYS A 163 -13.06 -8.77 14.43
CA LYS A 163 -14.18 -9.69 14.56
C LYS A 163 -15.15 -9.24 15.65
N THR A 164 -14.62 -8.91 16.81
CA THR A 164 -15.43 -8.50 17.97
C THR A 164 -15.72 -6.99 17.99
N GLY A 165 -14.91 -6.18 17.32
CA GLY A 165 -15.00 -4.72 17.34
C GLY A 165 -14.47 -4.10 18.66
N VAL A 166 -13.61 -4.82 19.37
CA VAL A 166 -12.96 -4.32 20.57
C VAL A 166 -11.65 -3.65 20.18
N TYR A 167 -11.48 -2.40 20.62
CA TYR A 167 -10.30 -1.59 20.33
C TYR A 167 -9.70 -1.08 21.62
N ILE A 168 -8.38 -1.13 21.72
CA ILE A 168 -7.61 -0.81 22.93
C ILE A 168 -6.47 0.14 22.55
N PHE A 169 -6.31 1.20 23.32
CA PHE A 169 -5.11 2.03 23.34
C PHE A 169 -4.33 1.76 24.62
N SER A 170 -2.99 1.73 24.55
CA SER A 170 -2.18 1.68 25.77
C SER A 170 -2.27 2.98 26.56
N GLU A 171 -2.36 4.11 25.83
CA GLU A 171 -2.50 5.44 26.41
C GLU A 171 -3.43 6.28 25.52
N ILE A 172 -4.44 6.90 26.11
CA ILE A 172 -5.33 7.84 25.40
C ILE A 172 -4.81 9.26 25.63
N GLU A 173 -4.58 10.00 24.56
CA GLU A 173 -4.17 11.39 24.57
C GLU A 173 -5.38 12.33 24.53
N GLU A 174 -6.32 12.07 23.64
CA GLU A 174 -7.58 12.82 23.50
C GLU A 174 -8.73 11.89 23.16
N GLY A 175 -9.92 12.21 23.65
CA GLY A 175 -11.13 11.49 23.30
C GLY A 175 -12.37 12.38 23.36
N GLU A 176 -13.21 12.30 22.34
CA GLU A 176 -14.50 12.96 22.26
C GLU A 176 -15.55 11.92 21.89
N LEU A 177 -16.60 11.82 22.69
CA LEU A 177 -17.76 10.97 22.41
C LEU A 177 -18.91 11.80 21.88
N ASN A 178 -19.54 11.33 20.82
CA ASN A 178 -20.78 11.88 20.30
C ASN A 178 -21.95 11.21 21.05
N PHE A 179 -22.61 11.94 21.93
CA PHE A 179 -23.83 11.48 22.57
C PHE A 179 -25.02 12.00 21.77
N GLU A 180 -25.83 11.12 21.19
CA GLU A 180 -27.17 11.45 20.71
C GLU A 180 -28.20 11.55 21.85
#